data_8537b45afbcaa301fe9d4fbb656abbad
#
_entry.id   8537b45afbcaa301fe9d4fbb656abbad
#
_cell.length_a   1.000
_cell.length_b   1.000
_cell.length_c   1.000
_cell.angle_alpha   90.00
_cell.angle_beta   90.00
_cell.angle_gamma   90.00
#
_symmetry.space_group_name_H-M   'P 1'
#
loop_
_entity.id
_entity.type
_entity.pdbx_description
1 polymer ?
#
loop_
_entity_poly.entity_id
_entity_poly.type
_entity_poly.pdbx_seq_one_letter_code
_entity_poly.pdbx_strand_id
1 'polypeptide(L)'
;MQTIQSVALIGMGALGILYGHTMARKMKEGAVTFLVDEKRKQRYRADPPTFNGEPCRFAFCAPEDYPGKAELLIFGVKGTQLKEAIESVRPVVGPETIIVSLLNGITSETILEEAFPQATVLYSVAQGMAATRVGTHVTCKNPGFLFIGVPARHADRLPVLKT
;
A
#
# COMPACT_ATOMS: atom_id res chain seq x y z
N MET A 1 3.64 21.15 8.57
CA MET A 1 3.71 20.10 7.56
C MET A 1 3.07 18.86 8.16
N GLN A 2 2.03 18.33 7.55
CA GLN A 2 1.31 17.18 8.09
C GLN A 2 2.05 15.92 7.60
N THR A 3 2.51 15.09 8.52
CA THR A 3 3.21 13.83 8.22
C THR A 3 2.21 12.69 8.22
N ILE A 4 2.29 11.75 7.27
CA ILE A 4 1.46 10.54 7.22
C ILE A 4 1.73 9.69 8.47
N GLN A 5 0.69 9.39 9.23
CA GLN A 5 0.75 8.62 10.47
C GLN A 5 0.18 7.22 10.32
N SER A 6 -0.66 6.98 9.30
CA SER A 6 -1.30 5.69 9.06
C SER A 6 -1.22 5.28 7.60
N VAL A 7 -0.83 4.03 7.38
CA VAL A 7 -0.71 3.43 6.05
C VAL A 7 -1.50 2.13 6.01
N ALA A 8 -2.43 2.04 5.08
CA ALA A 8 -3.10 0.80 4.74
C ALA A 8 -2.55 0.25 3.41
N LEU A 9 -2.35 -1.05 3.34
CA LEU A 9 -1.95 -1.73 2.11
C LEU A 9 -2.93 -2.84 1.77
N ILE A 10 -3.30 -2.95 0.50
CA ILE A 10 -4.02 -4.10 -0.02
C ILE A 10 -3.15 -4.82 -1.05
N GLY A 11 -2.94 -6.13 -0.83
CA GLY A 11 -2.07 -6.96 -1.66
C GLY A 11 -0.67 -7.14 -1.07
N MET A 12 -0.42 -8.34 -0.54
CA MET A 12 0.89 -8.76 -0.01
C MET A 12 1.75 -9.40 -1.09
N GLY A 13 1.93 -8.72 -2.23
CA GLY A 13 2.92 -9.07 -3.24
C GLY A 13 4.35 -8.67 -2.82
N ALA A 14 5.33 -8.93 -3.69
CA ALA A 14 6.73 -8.56 -3.40
C ALA A 14 6.88 -7.06 -3.14
N LEU A 15 6.24 -6.20 -3.94
CA LEU A 15 6.28 -4.75 -3.77
C LEU A 15 5.50 -4.28 -2.54
N GLY A 16 4.33 -4.89 -2.24
CA GLY A 16 3.58 -4.57 -1.04
C GLY A 16 4.40 -4.82 0.22
N ILE A 17 5.09 -5.97 0.30
CA ILE A 17 5.98 -6.29 1.43
C ILE A 17 7.20 -5.35 1.45
N LEU A 18 7.84 -5.08 0.31
CA LEU A 18 8.99 -4.15 0.20
C LEU A 18 8.64 -2.78 0.77
N TYR A 19 7.59 -2.15 0.27
CA TYR A 19 7.21 -0.80 0.70
C TYR A 19 6.63 -0.79 2.12
N GLY A 20 5.81 -1.79 2.46
CA GLY A 20 5.28 -1.95 3.81
C GLY A 20 6.40 -2.08 4.84
N HIS A 21 7.40 -2.93 4.59
CA HIS A 21 8.55 -3.09 5.48
C HIS A 21 9.38 -1.81 5.60
N THR A 22 9.65 -1.15 4.48
CA THR A 22 10.43 0.10 4.46
C THR A 22 9.77 1.18 5.32
N MET A 23 8.44 1.33 5.22
CA MET A 23 7.67 2.28 6.02
C MET A 23 7.59 1.85 7.49
N ALA A 24 7.30 0.58 7.78
CA ALA A 24 7.18 0.07 9.15
C ALA A 24 8.46 0.24 9.98
N ARG A 25 9.63 0.27 9.34
CA ARG A 25 10.91 0.56 10.02
C ARG A 25 11.07 2.02 10.47
N LYS A 26 10.32 2.94 9.86
CA LYS A 26 10.42 4.39 10.12
C LYS A 26 9.22 4.96 10.86
N MET A 27 8.12 4.23 10.87
CA MET A 27 6.87 4.65 11.49
C MET A 27 6.67 3.99 12.86
N LYS A 28 5.70 4.49 13.62
CA LYS A 28 5.30 3.87 14.89
C LYS A 28 4.78 2.45 14.65
N GLU A 29 4.95 1.59 15.64
CA GLU A 29 4.39 0.25 15.61
C GLU A 29 2.86 0.30 15.40
N GLY A 30 2.35 -0.56 14.52
CA GLY A 30 0.94 -0.58 14.15
C GLY A 30 0.52 0.46 13.10
N ALA A 31 1.40 1.40 12.71
CA ALA A 31 1.07 2.40 11.70
C ALA A 31 0.91 1.82 10.28
N VAL A 32 1.51 0.67 10.01
CA VAL A 32 1.42 -0.02 8.71
C VAL A 32 0.54 -1.26 8.85
N THR A 33 -0.62 -1.22 8.21
CA THR A 33 -1.64 -2.28 8.30
C THR A 33 -1.92 -2.87 6.92
N PHE A 34 -1.83 -4.19 6.79
CA PHE A 34 -2.31 -4.90 5.62
C PHE A 34 -3.78 -5.26 5.79
N LEU A 35 -4.57 -4.88 4.78
CA LEU A 35 -5.99 -5.21 4.67
C LEU A 35 -6.13 -6.62 4.10
N VAL A 36 -6.64 -7.54 4.92
CA VAL A 36 -6.71 -8.96 4.59
C VAL A 36 -7.97 -9.58 5.19
N ASP A 37 -8.49 -10.62 4.53
CA ASP A 37 -9.53 -11.45 5.11
C ASP A 37 -9.00 -12.29 6.28
N GLU A 38 -9.91 -12.86 7.07
CA GLU A 38 -9.54 -13.66 8.25
C GLU A 38 -8.71 -14.90 7.89
N LYS A 39 -8.97 -15.53 6.75
CA LYS A 39 -8.19 -16.69 6.27
C LYS A 39 -6.73 -16.32 6.01
N ARG A 40 -6.51 -15.17 5.32
CA ARG A 40 -5.15 -14.66 5.07
C ARG A 40 -4.48 -14.21 6.35
N LYS A 41 -5.22 -13.60 7.27
CA LYS A 41 -4.72 -13.17 8.58
C LYS A 41 -4.20 -14.36 9.40
N GLN A 42 -4.95 -15.47 9.45
CA GLN A 42 -4.51 -16.70 10.10
C GLN A 42 -3.25 -17.29 9.43
N ARG A 43 -3.21 -17.28 8.09
CA ARG A 43 -2.03 -17.73 7.35
C ARG A 43 -0.79 -16.92 7.69
N TYR A 44 -0.91 -15.58 7.76
CA TYR A 44 0.23 -14.70 8.07
C TYR A 44 0.64 -14.74 9.55
N ARG A 45 -0.25 -15.17 10.43
CA ARG A 45 0.10 -15.52 11.82
C ARG A 45 0.89 -16.81 11.91
N ALA A 46 0.52 -17.82 11.13
CA ALA A 46 1.20 -19.12 11.09
C ALA A 46 2.57 -19.05 10.39
N ASP A 47 2.67 -18.22 9.35
CA ASP A 47 3.88 -18.01 8.55
C ASP A 47 4.12 -16.49 8.40
N PRO A 48 4.71 -15.83 9.41
CA PRO A 48 4.90 -14.38 9.40
C PRO A 48 5.78 -13.91 8.25
N PRO A 49 5.40 -12.81 7.57
CA PRO A 49 6.18 -12.29 6.45
C PRO A 49 7.56 -11.82 6.89
N THR A 50 8.55 -12.07 6.03
CA THR A 50 9.91 -11.57 6.20
C THR A 50 10.38 -10.80 4.97
N PHE A 51 11.28 -9.86 5.19
CA PHE A 51 11.95 -9.12 4.14
C PHE A 51 13.47 -9.22 4.34
N ASN A 52 14.18 -9.83 3.38
CA ASN A 52 15.61 -10.17 3.49
C ASN A 52 15.97 -10.91 4.80
N GLY A 53 15.07 -11.80 5.25
CA GLY A 53 15.25 -12.56 6.50
C GLY A 53 14.82 -11.80 7.78
N GLU A 54 14.55 -10.50 7.70
CA GLU A 54 14.04 -9.73 8.86
C GLU A 54 12.52 -9.89 8.98
N PRO A 55 11.97 -10.12 10.18
CA PRO A 55 10.53 -10.14 10.41
C PRO A 55 9.89 -8.79 10.08
N CYS A 56 8.78 -8.81 9.36
CA CYS A 56 8.01 -7.61 9.06
C CYS A 56 7.06 -7.27 10.22
N ARG A 57 7.03 -5.99 10.61
CA ARG A 57 6.18 -5.49 11.70
C ARG A 57 4.89 -4.90 11.13
N PHE A 58 4.01 -5.77 10.64
CA PHE A 58 2.73 -5.38 10.07
C PHE A 58 1.58 -5.65 11.04
N ALA A 59 0.61 -4.74 11.09
CA ALA A 59 -0.72 -5.04 11.58
C ALA A 59 -1.56 -5.67 10.45
N PHE A 60 -2.58 -6.45 10.82
CA PHE A 60 -3.49 -7.12 9.90
C PHE A 60 -4.93 -6.94 10.39
N CYS A 61 -5.80 -6.43 9.54
CA CYS A 61 -7.24 -6.39 9.82
C CYS A 61 -8.06 -6.57 8.53
N ALA A 62 -9.34 -6.88 8.69
CA ALA A 62 -10.28 -6.75 7.59
C ALA A 62 -10.52 -5.27 7.28
N PRO A 63 -10.86 -4.90 6.02
CA PRO A 63 -11.12 -3.50 5.67
C PRO A 63 -12.19 -2.83 6.54
N GLU A 64 -13.24 -3.55 6.91
CA GLU A 64 -14.32 -3.10 7.79
C GLU A 64 -13.89 -2.85 9.23
N ASP A 65 -12.81 -3.49 9.68
CA ASP A 65 -12.24 -3.35 11.03
C ASP A 65 -11.12 -2.29 11.10
N TYR A 66 -10.80 -1.64 9.97
CA TYR A 66 -9.77 -0.62 9.95
C TYR A 66 -10.20 0.63 10.74
N PRO A 67 -9.37 1.14 11.67
CA PRO A 67 -9.76 2.25 12.53
C PRO A 67 -9.81 3.58 11.74
N GLY A 68 -11.00 3.99 11.37
CA GLY A 68 -11.23 5.26 10.66
C GLY A 68 -10.90 5.20 9.17
N LYS A 69 -10.22 6.23 8.66
CA LYS A 69 -9.79 6.34 7.25
C LYS A 69 -8.28 6.34 7.16
N ALA A 70 -7.74 5.67 6.14
CA ALA A 70 -6.31 5.66 5.90
C ALA A 70 -5.84 7.05 5.41
N GLU A 71 -4.72 7.54 5.90
CA GLU A 71 -4.06 8.72 5.34
C GLU A 71 -3.36 8.36 4.02
N LEU A 72 -2.74 7.18 3.96
CA LEU A 72 -2.16 6.62 2.74
C LEU A 72 -2.69 5.20 2.52
N LEU A 73 -3.26 4.95 1.35
CA LEU A 73 -3.69 3.62 0.91
C LEU A 73 -2.86 3.18 -0.30
N ILE A 74 -2.22 2.02 -0.22
CA ILE A 74 -1.38 1.48 -1.27
C ILE A 74 -2.00 0.21 -1.86
N PHE A 75 -2.17 0.21 -3.18
CA PHE A 75 -2.61 -0.96 -3.94
C PHE A 75 -1.41 -1.73 -4.46
N GLY A 76 -1.17 -2.92 -3.92
CA GLY A 76 -0.13 -3.86 -4.34
C GLY A 76 -0.67 -5.19 -4.88
N VAL A 77 -1.90 -5.18 -5.38
CA VAL A 77 -2.58 -6.35 -5.98
C VAL A 77 -2.18 -6.54 -7.45
N LYS A 78 -2.53 -7.67 -8.03
CA LYS A 78 -2.45 -7.86 -9.49
C LYS A 78 -3.61 -7.15 -10.18
N GLY A 79 -3.44 -6.75 -11.44
CA GLY A 79 -4.47 -6.04 -12.22
C GLY A 79 -5.82 -6.78 -12.27
N THR A 80 -5.80 -8.11 -12.35
CA THR A 80 -7.00 -8.96 -12.32
C THR A 80 -7.78 -8.88 -11.00
N GLN A 81 -7.14 -8.45 -9.92
CA GLN A 81 -7.72 -8.33 -8.58
C GLN A 81 -8.09 -6.88 -8.21
N LEU A 82 -7.79 -5.91 -9.08
CA LEU A 82 -7.97 -4.49 -8.78
C LEU A 82 -9.42 -4.14 -8.47
N LYS A 83 -10.37 -4.64 -9.26
CA LYS A 83 -11.80 -4.37 -9.07
C LYS A 83 -12.31 -4.88 -7.72
N GLU A 84 -11.96 -6.11 -7.36
CA GLU A 84 -12.31 -6.69 -6.06
C GLU A 84 -11.68 -5.91 -4.90
N ALA A 85 -10.40 -5.53 -5.05
CA ALA A 85 -9.69 -4.74 -4.06
C ALA A 85 -10.36 -3.36 -3.85
N ILE A 86 -10.77 -2.68 -4.92
CA ILE A 86 -11.48 -1.41 -4.85
C ILE A 86 -12.75 -1.54 -4.01
N GLU A 87 -13.58 -2.53 -4.29
CA GLU A 87 -14.82 -2.73 -3.54
C GLU A 87 -14.57 -3.02 -2.07
N SER A 88 -13.55 -3.82 -1.75
CA SER A 88 -13.23 -4.20 -0.38
C SER A 88 -12.72 -3.03 0.47
N VAL A 89 -11.98 -2.08 -0.12
CA VAL A 89 -11.37 -0.98 0.64
C VAL A 89 -12.23 0.27 0.76
N ARG A 90 -13.46 0.28 0.22
CA ARG A 90 -14.37 1.45 0.34
C ARG A 90 -14.53 1.97 1.79
N PRO A 91 -14.62 1.11 2.83
CA PRO A 91 -14.70 1.57 4.21
C PRO A 91 -13.46 2.35 4.67
N VAL A 92 -12.30 2.11 4.06
CA VAL A 92 -11.00 2.66 4.46
C VAL A 92 -10.71 4.01 3.81
N VAL A 93 -11.37 4.34 2.70
CA VAL A 93 -11.11 5.55 1.91
C VAL A 93 -11.97 6.72 2.39
N GLY A 94 -11.36 7.87 2.55
CA GLY A 94 -12.00 9.14 2.88
C GLY A 94 -11.47 10.31 2.02
N PRO A 95 -11.99 11.54 2.23
CA PRO A 95 -11.60 12.71 1.45
C PRO A 95 -10.12 13.08 1.55
N GLU A 96 -9.51 12.78 2.69
CA GLU A 96 -8.09 13.07 2.94
C GLU A 96 -7.17 11.91 2.58
N THR A 97 -7.72 10.78 2.12
CA THR A 97 -6.92 9.61 1.75
C THR A 97 -6.11 9.89 0.49
N ILE A 98 -4.82 9.62 0.57
CA ILE A 98 -3.91 9.58 -0.57
C ILE A 98 -3.82 8.13 -1.05
N ILE A 99 -3.99 7.90 -2.35
CA ILE A 99 -3.96 6.56 -2.95
C ILE A 99 -2.76 6.45 -3.88
N VAL A 100 -2.00 5.36 -3.73
CA VAL A 100 -0.86 5.00 -4.58
C VAL A 100 -1.07 3.60 -5.13
N SER A 101 -0.86 3.43 -6.44
CA SER A 101 -0.89 2.13 -7.10
C SER A 101 0.54 1.65 -7.38
N LEU A 102 0.83 0.41 -7.02
CA LEU A 102 2.07 -0.28 -7.38
C LEU A 102 1.89 -1.21 -8.59
N LEU A 103 0.74 -1.13 -9.25
CA LEU A 103 0.45 -1.94 -10.43
C LEU A 103 1.27 -1.48 -11.63
N ASN A 104 1.62 -2.43 -12.49
CA ASN A 104 2.25 -2.11 -13.77
C ASN A 104 1.23 -1.49 -14.74
N GLY A 105 1.68 -0.52 -15.51
CA GLY A 105 0.85 0.19 -16.48
C GLY A 105 0.34 1.53 -15.97
N ILE A 106 -0.48 2.21 -16.77
CA ILE A 106 -0.99 3.56 -16.50
C ILE A 106 -2.52 3.61 -16.31
N THR A 107 -3.18 2.46 -16.33
CA THR A 107 -4.65 2.39 -16.30
C THR A 107 -5.21 2.29 -14.88
N SER A 108 -4.41 1.80 -13.93
CA SER A 108 -4.85 1.62 -12.53
C SER A 108 -5.24 2.93 -11.87
N GLU A 109 -4.48 3.98 -12.11
CA GLU A 109 -4.73 5.31 -11.55
C GLU A 109 -6.05 5.90 -12.03
N THR A 110 -6.35 5.80 -13.32
CA THR A 110 -7.64 6.26 -13.88
C THR A 110 -8.81 5.49 -13.25
N ILE A 111 -8.69 4.17 -13.13
CA ILE A 111 -9.72 3.33 -12.50
C ILE A 111 -9.92 3.71 -11.02
N LEU A 112 -8.83 3.99 -10.31
CA LEU A 112 -8.88 4.41 -8.91
C LEU A 112 -9.45 5.82 -8.73
N GLU A 113 -9.14 6.76 -9.63
CA GLU A 113 -9.74 8.11 -9.66
C GLU A 113 -11.25 8.05 -9.86
N GLU A 114 -11.72 7.21 -10.79
CA GLU A 114 -13.15 7.00 -11.02
C GLU A 114 -13.85 6.34 -9.83
N ALA A 115 -13.18 5.39 -9.18
CA ALA A 115 -13.74 4.66 -8.03
C ALA A 115 -13.79 5.50 -6.75
N PHE A 116 -12.84 6.43 -6.58
CA PHE A 116 -12.64 7.26 -5.38
C PHE A 116 -12.46 8.74 -5.72
N PRO A 117 -13.48 9.40 -6.32
CA PRO A 117 -13.37 10.79 -6.74
C PRO A 117 -13.15 11.78 -5.59
N GLN A 118 -13.43 11.36 -4.35
CA GLN A 118 -13.20 12.15 -3.14
C GLN A 118 -11.75 12.08 -2.64
N ALA A 119 -10.98 11.07 -3.02
CA ALA A 119 -9.60 10.86 -2.58
C ALA A 119 -8.57 11.47 -3.54
N THR A 120 -7.32 11.53 -3.11
CA THR A 120 -6.21 11.97 -3.97
C THR A 120 -5.47 10.77 -4.52
N VAL A 121 -5.65 10.45 -5.79
CA VAL A 121 -4.88 9.41 -6.46
C VAL A 121 -3.61 10.01 -7.07
N LEU A 122 -2.47 9.41 -6.76
CA LEU A 122 -1.16 9.84 -7.28
C LEU A 122 -0.72 8.91 -8.40
N TYR A 123 -0.08 9.48 -9.41
CA TYR A 123 0.61 8.69 -10.43
C TYR A 123 1.89 8.11 -9.85
N SER A 124 2.10 6.82 -10.02
CA SER A 124 3.29 6.17 -9.49
C SER A 124 3.87 5.14 -10.45
N VAL A 125 5.20 5.10 -10.50
CA VAL A 125 5.95 4.10 -11.28
C VAL A 125 7.03 3.50 -10.40
N ALA A 126 6.92 2.21 -10.18
CA ALA A 126 7.92 1.43 -9.47
C ALA A 126 8.93 0.86 -10.50
N GLN A 127 10.21 1.20 -10.37
CA GLN A 127 11.24 0.84 -11.35
C GLN A 127 12.53 0.35 -10.70
N GLY A 128 13.19 -0.61 -11.36
CA GLY A 128 14.54 -1.07 -10.99
C GLY A 128 14.57 -2.04 -9.81
N MET A 129 13.43 -2.52 -9.31
CA MET A 129 13.40 -3.47 -8.22
C MET A 129 13.80 -4.86 -8.70
N ALA A 130 14.62 -5.55 -7.89
CA ALA A 130 14.92 -6.96 -8.02
C ALA A 130 14.43 -7.69 -6.77
N ALA A 131 13.10 -7.85 -6.67
CA ALA A 131 12.43 -8.50 -5.55
C ALA A 131 11.81 -9.83 -5.98
N THR A 132 12.07 -10.88 -5.22
CA THR A 132 11.48 -12.22 -5.40
C THR A 132 10.70 -12.59 -4.16
N ARG A 133 9.52 -13.18 -4.36
CA ARG A 133 8.67 -13.65 -3.27
C ARG A 133 8.49 -15.17 -3.35
N VAL A 134 8.72 -15.84 -2.22
CA VAL A 134 8.42 -17.26 -2.00
C VAL A 134 7.57 -17.39 -0.74
N GLY A 135 6.34 -17.87 -0.89
CA GLY A 135 5.39 -17.90 0.24
C GLY A 135 5.08 -16.49 0.77
N THR A 136 5.44 -16.24 2.01
CA THR A 136 5.31 -14.95 2.70
C THR A 136 6.65 -14.18 2.79
N HIS A 137 7.73 -14.80 2.28
CA HIS A 137 9.08 -14.27 2.39
C HIS A 137 9.49 -13.54 1.11
N VAL A 138 10.02 -12.32 1.24
CA VAL A 138 10.54 -11.52 0.14
C VAL A 138 12.03 -11.33 0.30
N THR A 139 12.74 -11.58 -0.78
CA THR A 139 14.16 -11.23 -0.93
C THR A 139 14.30 -10.14 -1.97
N CYS A 140 14.99 -9.07 -1.65
CA CYS A 140 15.21 -7.95 -2.53
C CYS A 140 16.68 -7.54 -2.53
N LYS A 141 17.34 -7.66 -3.69
CA LYS A 141 18.73 -7.25 -3.88
C LYS A 141 18.84 -5.76 -4.23
N ASN A 142 17.88 -5.25 -4.97
CA ASN A 142 17.79 -3.84 -5.34
C ASN A 142 16.37 -3.34 -5.04
N PRO A 143 16.22 -2.39 -4.11
CA PRO A 143 14.90 -1.83 -3.77
C PRO A 143 14.33 -0.94 -4.88
N GLY A 144 15.16 -0.53 -5.86
CA GLY A 144 14.72 0.35 -6.95
C GLY A 144 14.26 1.73 -6.47
N PHE A 145 13.39 2.33 -7.27
CA PHE A 145 12.81 3.65 -7.03
C PHE A 145 11.30 3.62 -7.23
N LEU A 146 10.59 4.37 -6.41
CA LEU A 146 9.20 4.71 -6.63
C LEU A 146 9.12 6.18 -7.07
N PHE A 147 8.83 6.41 -8.33
CA PHE A 147 8.56 7.75 -8.84
C PHE A 147 7.09 8.09 -8.56
N ILE A 148 6.84 9.26 -7.99
CA ILE A 148 5.50 9.72 -7.67
C ILE A 148 5.26 11.03 -8.39
N GLY A 149 4.20 11.06 -9.17
CA GLY A 149 3.69 12.26 -9.83
C GLY A 149 2.39 12.71 -9.17
N VAL A 150 2.27 14.01 -8.96
CA VAL A 150 1.05 14.61 -8.41
C VAL A 150 0.31 15.30 -9.55
N PRO A 151 -0.96 14.96 -9.84
CA PRO A 151 -1.78 15.74 -10.76
C PRO A 151 -1.80 17.20 -10.36
N ALA A 152 -1.80 18.12 -11.33
CA ALA A 152 -1.73 19.56 -11.07
C ALA A 152 -2.81 20.05 -10.08
N ARG A 153 -4.01 19.45 -10.11
CA ARG A 153 -5.12 19.70 -9.18
C ARG A 153 -4.86 19.31 -7.72
N HIS A 154 -3.80 18.51 -7.48
CA HIS A 154 -3.42 18.01 -6.16
C HIS A 154 -1.96 18.35 -5.80
N ALA A 155 -1.40 19.41 -6.40
CA ALA A 155 -0.01 19.83 -6.20
C ALA A 155 0.30 20.15 -4.72
N ASP A 156 -0.71 20.56 -3.95
CA ASP A 156 -0.65 20.81 -2.52
C ASP A 156 -0.34 19.56 -1.68
N ARG A 157 -0.61 18.35 -2.21
CA ARG A 157 -0.34 17.08 -1.54
C ARG A 157 1.12 16.62 -1.62
N LEU A 158 1.91 17.18 -2.54
CA LEU A 158 3.30 16.78 -2.73
C LEU A 158 4.19 16.95 -1.48
N PRO A 159 4.06 18.03 -0.68
CA PRO A 159 4.87 18.20 0.55
C PRO A 159 4.68 17.08 1.58
N VAL A 160 3.46 16.53 1.67
CA VAL A 160 3.12 15.44 2.61
C VAL A 160 3.87 14.15 2.28
N LEU A 161 4.18 13.93 1.00
CA LEU A 161 4.83 12.71 0.51
C LEU A 161 6.36 12.74 0.60
N LYS A 162 6.93 13.92 0.80
CA LYS A 162 8.39 14.10 0.90
C LYS A 162 8.94 13.92 2.31
N THR A 163 8.06 13.71 3.28
CA THR A 163 8.43 13.55 4.69
C THR A 163 8.55 12.09 5.06
#